data_4d650a4e2aff3b1f6c9aa3afc469fb15
#
_entry.id   4d650a4e2aff3b1f6c9aa3afc469fb15
#
_cell.length_a   1.000
_cell.length_b   1.000
_cell.length_c   1.000
_cell.angle_alpha   90.00
_cell.angle_beta   90.00
_cell.angle_gamma   90.00
#
_symmetry.space_group_name_H-M   'P 1'
#
loop_
_entity.id
_entity.type
_entity.pdbx_description
1 polymer ?
#
loop_
_entity_poly.entity_id
_entity_poly.type
_entity_poly.pdbx_seq_one_letter_code
_entity_poly.pdbx_strand_id
1 'polypeptide(L)'
;MKKKNMPIEFVYQLFALLIAIIIVHAFYVSVVRPTAADVIQEQNIQAAANPDFIRERSPWVLIKDLEQESCFILMFWALAIMGFKAIQTASERRLLELDLVPIAEGMRILPEDTREFARQIQALPNDCLLYTSPSPRDATL
;
A
#
# COMPACT_ATOMS: atom_id res chain seq x y z
N MET A 1 21.73 24.12 8.16
CA MET A 1 20.44 23.65 7.59
C MET A 1 20.34 22.15 7.86
N LYS A 2 19.47 21.72 8.78
CA LYS A 2 19.24 20.28 9.05
C LYS A 2 18.55 19.69 7.81
N LYS A 3 19.20 18.75 7.11
CA LYS A 3 18.57 17.91 6.09
C LYS A 3 17.44 17.14 6.79
N LYS A 4 16.20 17.55 6.56
CA LYS A 4 15.02 16.82 6.99
C LYS A 4 14.96 15.56 6.14
N ASN A 5 15.46 14.46 6.68
CA ASN A 5 15.35 13.16 6.00
C ASN A 5 13.85 12.89 5.84
N MET A 6 13.37 12.86 4.60
CA MET A 6 11.98 12.47 4.34
C MET A 6 11.79 11.03 4.82
N PRO A 7 10.71 10.74 5.54
CA PRO A 7 10.44 9.38 6.00
C PRO A 7 10.32 8.45 4.76
N ILE A 8 11.00 7.33 4.80
CA ILE A 8 11.03 6.33 3.72
C ILE A 8 9.60 5.93 3.31
N GLU A 9 8.69 5.88 4.27
CA GLU A 9 7.27 5.61 4.03
C GLU A 9 6.61 6.60 3.07
N PHE A 10 6.91 7.89 3.22
CA PHE A 10 6.36 8.94 2.35
C PHE A 10 6.87 8.79 0.91
N VAL A 11 8.16 8.48 0.75
CA VAL A 11 8.75 8.25 -0.58
C VAL A 11 8.12 7.04 -1.25
N TYR A 12 7.91 5.96 -0.50
CA TYR A 12 7.23 4.76 -1.00
C TYR A 12 5.79 5.06 -1.44
N GLN A 13 5.02 5.78 -0.63
CA GLN A 13 3.64 6.15 -0.95
C GLN A 13 3.55 7.00 -2.22
N LEU A 14 4.45 7.98 -2.37
CA LEU A 14 4.51 8.82 -3.55
C LEU A 14 4.88 8.00 -4.81
N PHE A 15 5.85 7.09 -4.68
CA PHE A 15 6.27 6.23 -5.78
C PHE A 15 5.17 5.25 -6.18
N ALA A 16 4.47 4.66 -5.21
CA ALA A 16 3.32 3.79 -5.46
C ALA A 16 2.19 4.53 -6.18
N LEU A 17 1.92 5.79 -5.83
CA LEU A 17 0.94 6.63 -6.51
C LEU A 17 1.33 6.88 -7.97
N LEU A 18 2.59 7.23 -8.23
CA LEU A 18 3.09 7.45 -9.59
C LEU A 18 2.94 6.20 -10.47
N ILE A 19 3.30 5.04 -9.93
CA ILE A 19 3.16 3.76 -10.65
C ILE A 19 1.67 3.48 -10.92
N ALA A 20 0.79 3.68 -9.95
CA ALA A 20 -0.65 3.48 -10.12
C ALA A 20 -1.21 4.39 -11.23
N ILE A 21 -0.83 5.67 -11.27
CA ILE A 21 -1.23 6.60 -12.32
C ILE A 21 -0.78 6.09 -13.69
N ILE A 22 0.49 5.71 -13.84
CA ILE A 22 1.04 5.28 -15.13
C ILE A 22 0.33 4.02 -15.62
N ILE A 23 0.16 3.01 -14.76
CA ILE A 23 -0.46 1.74 -15.14
C ILE A 23 -1.92 1.93 -15.52
N VAL A 24 -2.70 2.61 -14.67
CA VAL A 24 -4.14 2.82 -14.92
C VAL A 24 -4.33 3.68 -16.16
N HIS A 25 -3.61 4.79 -16.29
CA HIS A 25 -3.72 5.66 -17.47
C HIS A 25 -3.34 4.94 -18.77
N ALA A 26 -2.24 4.16 -18.76
CA ALA A 26 -1.84 3.36 -19.93
C ALA A 26 -2.92 2.34 -20.31
N PHE A 27 -3.54 1.68 -19.33
CA PHE A 27 -4.65 0.76 -19.57
C PHE A 27 -5.88 1.47 -20.16
N TYR A 28 -6.23 2.63 -19.62
CA TYR A 28 -7.36 3.43 -20.11
C TYR A 28 -7.16 3.89 -21.56
N VAL A 29 -5.97 4.40 -21.88
CA VAL A 29 -5.66 4.89 -23.24
C VAL A 29 -5.58 3.75 -24.26
N SER A 30 -5.02 2.60 -23.86
CA SER A 30 -4.79 1.48 -24.79
C SER A 30 -5.99 0.54 -24.95
N VAL A 31 -6.85 0.41 -23.94
CA VAL A 31 -7.95 -0.56 -23.96
C VAL A 31 -9.31 0.10 -23.81
N VAL A 32 -9.52 0.85 -22.72
CA VAL A 32 -10.88 1.32 -22.36
C VAL A 32 -11.40 2.34 -23.38
N ARG A 33 -10.61 3.35 -23.70
CA ARG A 33 -11.06 4.43 -24.63
C ARG A 33 -11.31 3.95 -26.05
N PRO A 34 -10.42 3.14 -26.70
CA PRO A 34 -10.69 2.63 -28.04
C PRO A 34 -11.91 1.70 -28.04
N THR A 35 -12.01 0.74 -27.10
CA THR A 35 -13.18 -0.14 -27.03
C THR A 35 -14.48 0.60 -26.82
N ALA A 36 -14.49 1.63 -25.97
CA ALA A 36 -15.68 2.48 -25.77
C ALA A 36 -16.04 3.29 -27.03
N ALA A 37 -15.03 3.77 -27.78
CA ALA A 37 -15.24 4.49 -29.02
C ALA A 37 -15.89 3.58 -30.10
N ASP A 38 -15.40 2.35 -30.24
CA ASP A 38 -15.93 1.38 -31.20
C ASP A 38 -17.40 1.04 -30.89
N VAL A 39 -17.73 0.81 -29.61
CA VAL A 39 -19.11 0.55 -29.17
C VAL A 39 -20.03 1.75 -29.45
N ILE A 40 -19.57 2.97 -29.18
CA ILE A 40 -20.36 4.18 -29.44
C ILE A 40 -20.58 4.36 -30.94
N GLN A 41 -19.57 4.12 -31.76
CA GLN A 41 -19.68 4.22 -33.20
C GLN A 41 -20.68 3.21 -33.77
N GLU A 42 -20.61 1.96 -33.33
CA GLU A 42 -21.56 0.90 -33.73
C GLU A 42 -23.00 1.26 -33.34
N GLN A 43 -23.22 1.71 -32.11
CA GLN A 43 -24.54 2.15 -31.66
C GLN A 43 -25.07 3.37 -32.44
N ASN A 44 -24.21 4.29 -32.86
CA ASN A 44 -24.61 5.43 -33.67
C ASN A 44 -25.04 5.00 -35.09
N ILE A 45 -24.33 4.02 -35.69
CA ILE A 45 -24.71 3.46 -36.99
C ILE A 45 -26.07 2.75 -36.91
N GLN A 46 -26.28 1.95 -35.86
CA GLN A 46 -27.55 1.26 -35.65
C GLN A 46 -28.72 2.22 -35.37
N ALA A 47 -28.50 3.28 -34.58
CA ALA A 47 -29.48 4.32 -34.34
C ALA A 47 -29.84 5.13 -35.58
N ALA A 48 -28.90 5.31 -36.51
CA ALA A 48 -29.18 5.97 -37.79
C ALA A 48 -29.99 5.09 -38.77
N ALA A 49 -29.80 3.75 -38.65
CA ALA A 49 -30.54 2.78 -39.49
C ALA A 49 -31.94 2.47 -38.96
N ASN A 50 -32.19 2.54 -37.66
CA ASN A 50 -33.45 2.21 -37.02
C ASN A 50 -33.86 3.30 -36.03
N PRO A 51 -34.97 4.06 -36.27
CA PRO A 51 -35.39 5.13 -35.36
C PRO A 51 -35.90 4.60 -34.00
N ASP A 52 -36.28 3.33 -33.88
CA ASP A 52 -36.71 2.69 -32.64
C ASP A 52 -35.60 1.98 -31.89
N PHE A 53 -34.34 2.18 -32.28
CA PHE A 53 -33.20 1.55 -31.65
C PHE A 53 -32.96 2.12 -30.23
N ILE A 54 -33.06 1.26 -29.21
CA ILE A 54 -32.71 1.60 -27.84
C ILE A 54 -31.25 1.32 -27.61
N ARG A 55 -30.47 2.36 -27.26
CA ARG A 55 -29.03 2.24 -26.97
C ARG A 55 -28.82 1.36 -25.74
N GLU A 56 -28.07 0.29 -25.90
CA GLU A 56 -27.63 -0.55 -24.79
C GLU A 56 -26.56 0.15 -23.95
N ARG A 57 -26.68 0.02 -22.62
CA ARG A 57 -25.67 0.53 -21.68
C ARG A 57 -24.48 -0.45 -21.64
N SER A 58 -23.50 -0.20 -22.47
CA SER A 58 -22.24 -0.95 -22.41
C SER A 58 -21.41 -0.52 -21.20
N PRO A 59 -20.84 -1.47 -20.43
CA PRO A 59 -19.96 -1.17 -19.29
C PRO A 59 -18.74 -0.35 -19.72
N TRP A 60 -18.21 -0.55 -20.92
CA TRP A 60 -17.08 0.19 -21.48
C TRP A 60 -17.36 1.69 -21.63
N VAL A 61 -18.57 2.03 -22.02
CA VAL A 61 -19.01 3.42 -22.15
C VAL A 61 -19.17 4.09 -20.78
N LEU A 62 -19.57 3.32 -19.77
CA LEU A 62 -19.71 3.81 -18.39
C LEU A 62 -18.35 4.11 -17.75
N ILE A 63 -17.34 3.26 -18.02
CA ILE A 63 -16.03 3.32 -17.35
C ILE A 63 -15.08 4.32 -18.03
N LYS A 64 -15.36 4.77 -19.26
CA LYS A 64 -14.44 5.61 -20.07
C LYS A 64 -14.13 6.97 -19.46
N ASP A 65 -14.96 7.46 -18.54
CA ASP A 65 -14.87 8.82 -18.03
C ASP A 65 -13.70 9.00 -17.04
N LEU A 66 -13.13 10.20 -17.01
CA LEU A 66 -11.99 10.56 -16.15
C LEU A 66 -12.28 10.37 -14.66
N GLU A 67 -13.53 10.52 -14.25
CA GLU A 67 -13.96 10.32 -12.87
C GLU A 67 -13.70 8.86 -12.45
N GLN A 68 -14.05 7.92 -13.30
CA GLN A 68 -13.87 6.50 -13.05
C GLN A 68 -12.38 6.10 -13.07
N GLU A 69 -11.60 6.68 -13.99
CA GLU A 69 -10.15 6.50 -14.04
C GLU A 69 -9.51 6.93 -12.72
N SER A 70 -9.91 8.10 -12.19
CA SER A 70 -9.42 8.60 -10.90
C SER A 70 -9.77 7.68 -9.73
N CYS A 71 -10.97 7.10 -9.72
CA CYS A 71 -11.38 6.12 -8.70
C CYS A 71 -10.50 4.88 -8.73
N PHE A 72 -10.17 4.35 -9.90
CA PHE A 72 -9.26 3.20 -10.00
C PHE A 72 -7.84 3.52 -9.55
N ILE A 73 -7.31 4.70 -9.89
CA ILE A 73 -6.00 5.14 -9.41
C ILE A 73 -5.97 5.17 -7.88
N LEU A 74 -6.96 5.79 -7.26
CA LEU A 74 -7.03 5.88 -5.80
C LEU A 74 -7.22 4.51 -5.14
N MET A 75 -8.00 3.62 -5.76
CA MET A 75 -8.20 2.25 -5.28
C MET A 75 -6.88 1.47 -5.29
N PHE A 76 -6.13 1.48 -6.40
CA PHE A 76 -4.85 0.78 -6.48
C PHE A 76 -3.81 1.37 -5.53
N TRP A 77 -3.79 2.69 -5.39
CA TRP A 77 -2.91 3.35 -4.42
C TRP A 77 -3.23 2.94 -2.98
N ALA A 78 -4.52 2.93 -2.59
CA ALA A 78 -4.95 2.47 -1.27
C ALA A 78 -4.57 1.00 -1.02
N LEU A 79 -4.75 0.12 -2.03
CA LEU A 79 -4.34 -1.28 -1.94
C LEU A 79 -2.83 -1.43 -1.77
N ALA A 80 -2.03 -0.62 -2.46
CA ALA A 80 -0.57 -0.63 -2.32
C ALA A 80 -0.14 -0.23 -0.89
N ILE A 81 -0.77 0.80 -0.31
CA ILE A 81 -0.51 1.22 1.07
C ILE A 81 -0.91 0.13 2.06
N MET A 82 -2.10 -0.46 1.90
CA MET A 82 -2.56 -1.55 2.76
C MET A 82 -1.66 -2.77 2.66
N GLY A 83 -1.25 -3.15 1.45
CA GLY A 83 -0.34 -4.26 1.22
C GLY A 83 1.01 -4.05 1.92
N PHE A 84 1.58 -2.85 1.81
CA PHE A 84 2.82 -2.50 2.49
C PHE A 84 2.68 -2.62 4.02
N LYS A 85 1.61 -2.05 4.59
CA LYS A 85 1.35 -2.14 6.03
C LYS A 85 1.08 -3.57 6.49
N ALA A 86 0.39 -4.37 5.69
CA ALA A 86 0.14 -5.78 6.00
C ALA A 86 1.44 -6.59 6.03
N ILE A 87 2.35 -6.38 5.08
CA ILE A 87 3.66 -7.04 5.07
C ILE A 87 4.48 -6.63 6.31
N GLN A 88 4.49 -5.35 6.65
CA GLN A 88 5.18 -4.83 7.81
C GLN A 88 4.64 -5.49 9.10
N THR A 89 3.31 -5.51 9.28
CA THR A 89 2.67 -6.13 10.43
C THR A 89 2.90 -7.64 10.50
N ALA A 90 2.91 -8.33 9.35
CA ALA A 90 3.21 -9.76 9.30
C ALA A 90 4.67 -10.06 9.71
N SER A 91 5.60 -9.17 9.35
CA SER A 91 7.00 -9.26 9.79
C SER A 91 7.13 -9.08 11.31
N GLU A 92 6.39 -8.13 11.88
CA GLU A 92 6.38 -7.88 13.32
C GLU A 92 5.78 -9.05 14.11
N ARG A 93 4.76 -9.74 13.57
CA ARG A 93 4.18 -10.94 14.21
C ARG A 93 5.18 -12.08 14.39
N ARG A 94 6.11 -12.25 13.45
CA ARG A 94 7.18 -13.26 13.58
C ARG A 94 8.10 -12.99 14.75
N LEU A 95 8.23 -11.74 15.19
CA LEU A 95 9.04 -11.37 16.36
C LEU A 95 8.36 -11.72 17.67
N LEU A 96 7.02 -11.72 17.71
CA LEU A 96 6.26 -12.14 18.88
C LEU A 96 6.36 -13.67 19.14
N GLU A 97 6.69 -14.46 18.10
CA GLU A 97 6.93 -15.89 18.22
C GLU A 97 8.37 -16.21 18.67
N LEU A 98 9.29 -15.23 18.62
CA LEU A 98 10.61 -15.37 19.18
C LEU A 98 10.52 -15.21 20.70
N ASP A 99 10.90 -16.26 21.41
CA ASP A 99 11.05 -16.22 22.87
C ASP A 99 12.26 -15.32 23.21
N LEU A 100 12.02 -14.00 23.28
CA LEU A 100 13.04 -12.97 23.48
C LEU A 100 13.72 -13.07 24.83
N VAL A 101 13.06 -13.72 25.78
CA VAL A 101 13.57 -13.91 27.12
C VAL A 101 13.23 -15.34 27.56
N PRO A 102 14.12 -16.33 27.33
CA PRO A 102 13.90 -17.70 27.77
C PRO A 102 13.96 -17.74 29.30
N ILE A 103 12.82 -17.45 29.93
CA ILE A 103 12.66 -17.58 31.39
C ILE A 103 12.08 -18.92 31.65
N ALA A 104 12.86 -19.80 32.27
CA ALA A 104 12.33 -21.05 32.81
C ALA A 104 11.30 -20.74 33.91
N GLU A 105 10.16 -21.47 33.92
CA GLU A 105 9.12 -21.30 34.92
C GLU A 105 9.73 -21.39 36.34
N GLY A 106 9.62 -20.32 37.12
CA GLY A 106 10.14 -20.22 38.47
C GLY A 106 11.48 -19.49 38.64
N MET A 107 12.12 -19.05 37.59
CA MET A 107 13.38 -18.28 37.67
C MET A 107 13.08 -16.80 37.97
N ARG A 108 13.73 -16.27 39.03
CA ARG A 108 13.70 -14.82 39.31
C ARG A 108 14.76 -14.11 38.49
N ILE A 109 14.34 -13.12 37.71
CA ILE A 109 15.27 -12.24 36.98
C ILE A 109 16.01 -11.39 38.02
N LEU A 110 17.31 -11.55 38.11
CA LEU A 110 18.16 -10.66 38.90
C LEU A 110 18.50 -9.36 38.10
N PRO A 111 18.77 -8.23 38.75
CA PRO A 111 19.17 -6.99 38.08
C PRO A 111 20.43 -7.14 37.24
N GLU A 112 21.26 -8.17 37.51
CA GLU A 112 22.50 -8.46 36.77
C GLU A 112 22.21 -9.09 35.40
N ASP A 113 21.13 -9.87 35.30
CA ASP A 113 20.71 -10.56 34.06
C ASP A 113 20.12 -9.58 33.03
N THR A 114 19.65 -8.42 33.48
CA THR A 114 19.08 -7.38 32.60
C THR A 114 20.09 -6.86 31.57
N ARG A 115 21.39 -6.88 31.85
CA ARG A 115 22.43 -6.47 30.90
C ARG A 115 22.60 -7.48 29.76
N GLU A 116 22.43 -8.74 30.05
CA GLU A 116 22.54 -9.81 29.06
C GLU A 116 21.33 -9.83 28.14
N PHE A 117 20.12 -9.69 28.70
CA PHE A 117 18.90 -9.53 27.92
C PHE A 117 18.91 -8.28 27.04
N ALA A 118 19.44 -7.15 27.55
CA ALA A 118 19.61 -5.94 26.76
C ALA A 118 20.57 -6.13 25.57
N ARG A 119 21.62 -6.94 25.72
CA ARG A 119 22.52 -7.28 24.61
C ARG A 119 21.86 -8.17 23.57
N GLN A 120 21.06 -9.16 24.01
CA GLN A 120 20.33 -10.04 23.10
C GLN A 120 19.29 -9.26 22.30
N ILE A 121 18.59 -8.32 22.91
CA ILE A 121 17.64 -7.42 22.22
C ILE A 121 18.37 -6.50 21.24
N GLN A 122 19.55 -5.98 21.60
CA GLN A 122 20.35 -5.13 20.71
C GLN A 122 20.99 -5.91 19.54
N ALA A 123 21.13 -7.22 19.65
CA ALA A 123 21.63 -8.07 18.57
C ALA A 123 20.57 -8.41 17.52
N LEU A 124 19.29 -8.10 17.78
CA LEU A 124 18.20 -8.25 16.80
C LEU A 124 18.35 -7.25 15.66
N PRO A 125 17.98 -7.63 14.43
CA PRO A 125 18.07 -6.72 13.29
C PRO A 125 17.30 -5.43 13.57
N ASN A 126 17.94 -4.29 13.33
CA ASN A 126 17.42 -2.95 13.62
C ASN A 126 16.06 -2.64 12.95
N ASP A 127 15.74 -3.31 11.88
CA ASP A 127 14.47 -3.16 11.16
C ASP A 127 13.25 -3.58 11.97
N CYS A 128 13.46 -4.43 12.99
CA CYS A 128 12.40 -4.94 13.85
C CYS A 128 12.16 -4.06 15.09
N LEU A 129 13.16 -3.31 15.52
CA LEU A 129 13.12 -2.52 16.76
C LEU A 129 12.67 -1.06 16.55
N LEU A 130 12.61 -0.60 15.30
CA LEU A 130 12.30 0.80 14.97
C LEU A 130 10.90 1.26 15.41
N TYR A 131 9.97 0.33 15.59
CA TYR A 131 8.57 0.65 15.94
C TYR A 131 8.23 0.44 17.41
N THR A 132 8.99 -0.38 18.14
CA THR A 132 8.66 -0.78 19.52
C THR A 132 9.58 -0.21 20.58
N SER A 133 10.74 0.31 20.20
CA SER A 133 11.67 0.92 21.15
C SER A 133 11.56 2.44 21.10
N PRO A 134 11.18 3.11 22.21
CA PRO A 134 11.30 4.55 22.30
C PRO A 134 12.76 4.92 22.06
N SER A 135 12.98 5.85 21.13
CA SER A 135 14.31 6.36 20.85
C SER A 135 14.97 6.82 22.16
N PRO A 136 16.27 6.51 22.41
CA PRO A 136 16.98 7.02 23.58
C PRO A 136 16.95 8.56 23.71
N ARG A 137 16.52 9.25 22.65
CA ARG A 137 16.31 10.71 22.62
C ARG A 137 14.98 11.15 23.21
N ASP A 138 13.99 10.25 23.30
CA ASP A 138 12.68 10.56 23.87
C ASP A 138 12.63 10.31 25.38
N ALA A 139 13.66 9.67 25.94
CA ALA A 139 13.81 9.41 27.37
C ALA A 139 14.44 10.59 28.15
N THR A 140 14.76 11.70 27.48
CA THR A 140 15.32 12.91 28.10
C THR A 140 14.34 14.08 28.02
N LEU A 141 13.18 13.92 28.64
CA LEU A 141 12.28 15.00 29.04
C LEU A 141 11.99 14.90 30.53
#